data_f496131e57493899a3e0dc1c521e0f0a
#
_entry.id   f496131e57493899a3e0dc1c521e0f0a
#
_cell.length_a   1.000
_cell.length_b   1.000
_cell.length_c   1.000
_cell.angle_alpha   90.00
_cell.angle_beta   90.00
_cell.angle_gamma   90.00
#
_symmetry.space_group_name_H-M   'P 1'
#
loop_
_entity.id
_entity.type
_entity.pdbx_description
1 polymer ?
#
loop_
_entity_poly.entity_id
_entity_poly.type
_entity_poly.pdbx_seq_one_letter_code
_entity_poly.pdbx_strand_id
1 'polypeptide(L)'
;MSELKLRDYQEECVDTLFKYWEKAKRPCVLSLSTGAGKSVVVSEIIKRANTSVLILQPSKEILEQNYEKLLKTGFPQERISICSASAGGWSINSHVTFATIGTIAKWVEHCQHIQLVIIDECDCVTSDRADSQYMKFLNALPADCRIVGLTATPFRNVVFAKRFEDPKIFCRPITRIHCRDGEKTRLGAWVWNKIIYRCNIDYLQERGFLSKTQYHVAETDWSFVRDVPGRMDFDTTNMMKWVDIEENTSRFTQAVKWCMDNNLKTIIFSPNVDMNYRLQRVIEKLGGVAECMDSDNDTKSSREIKMQMFREGRFQFLVNVGMVGRGVDVPSVDCVVLCRPTKSLALYMQFIGRALRVDLDNPDKLAYILDLAGNVDRFGHVEDIKIVPVESTTDHGYKYTKDVIVYKPGKTTKILDKIS
;
A
#
# COMPACT_ATOMS: atom_id res chain seq x y z
N MET A 1 18.57 -9.96 -22.97
CA MET A 1 17.63 -9.43 -21.94
C MET A 1 17.66 -7.92 -22.09
N SER A 2 16.54 -7.28 -22.43
CA SER A 2 16.47 -5.82 -22.55
C SER A 2 16.76 -5.20 -21.18
N GLU A 3 17.72 -4.31 -21.13
CA GLU A 3 17.99 -3.49 -19.93
C GLU A 3 16.71 -2.77 -19.53
N LEU A 4 16.34 -2.88 -18.26
CA LEU A 4 15.13 -2.26 -17.72
C LEU A 4 15.35 -0.74 -17.71
N LYS A 5 14.86 -0.05 -18.75
CA LYS A 5 15.00 1.39 -18.90
C LYS A 5 14.05 2.09 -17.91
N LEU A 6 14.62 3.00 -17.11
CA LEU A 6 13.84 3.86 -16.24
C LEU A 6 12.89 4.75 -17.06
N ARG A 7 11.71 4.99 -16.52
CA ARG A 7 10.85 6.09 -16.96
C ARG A 7 11.40 7.40 -16.42
N ASP A 8 11.10 8.50 -17.10
CA ASP A 8 11.62 9.84 -16.75
C ASP A 8 11.36 10.23 -15.28
N TYR A 9 10.14 10.02 -14.78
CA TYR A 9 9.79 10.31 -13.38
C TYR A 9 10.52 9.40 -12.37
N GLN A 10 10.90 8.18 -12.77
CA GLN A 10 11.67 7.27 -11.93
C GLN A 10 13.13 7.75 -11.85
N GLU A 11 13.68 8.20 -12.96
CA GLU A 11 15.01 8.81 -13.01
C GLU A 11 15.04 10.10 -12.18
N GLU A 12 14.07 11.02 -12.38
CA GLU A 12 13.92 12.23 -11.59
C GLU A 12 13.83 11.95 -10.09
N CYS A 13 13.09 10.89 -9.70
CA CYS A 13 12.96 10.45 -8.32
C CYS A 13 14.31 10.10 -7.70
N VAL A 14 15.11 9.29 -8.42
CA VAL A 14 16.44 8.87 -7.96
C VAL A 14 17.38 10.07 -7.91
N ASP A 15 17.41 10.90 -8.94
CA ASP A 15 18.24 12.12 -8.98
C ASP A 15 17.91 13.07 -7.83
N THR A 16 16.63 13.23 -7.52
CA THR A 16 16.18 14.05 -6.38
C THR A 16 16.70 13.50 -5.05
N LEU A 17 16.72 12.18 -4.89
CA LEU A 17 17.27 11.54 -3.70
C LEU A 17 18.77 11.79 -3.55
N PHE A 18 19.55 11.60 -4.60
CA PHE A 18 21.01 11.80 -4.56
C PHE A 18 21.36 13.29 -4.33
N LYS A 19 20.69 14.21 -5.01
CA LYS A 19 20.80 15.67 -4.75
C LYS A 19 20.44 16.05 -3.31
N TYR A 20 19.44 15.39 -2.73
CA TYR A 20 19.09 15.60 -1.33
C TYR A 20 20.22 15.15 -0.39
N TRP A 21 20.84 14.01 -0.67
CA TRP A 21 21.92 13.46 0.15
C TRP A 21 23.25 14.26 0.07
N GLU A 22 23.43 15.08 -0.94
CA GLU A 22 24.55 16.03 -1.00
C GLU A 22 24.42 17.11 0.09
N LYS A 23 23.18 17.50 0.45
CA LYS A 23 22.87 18.61 1.34
C LYS A 23 22.40 18.18 2.73
N ALA A 24 21.87 17.00 2.88
CA ALA A 24 21.25 16.53 4.12
C ALA A 24 21.39 15.02 4.30
N LYS A 25 21.63 14.59 5.55
CA LYS A 25 21.70 13.16 5.93
C LYS A 25 20.45 12.67 6.67
N ARG A 26 19.44 13.52 6.81
CA ARG A 26 18.22 13.18 7.56
C ARG A 26 17.36 12.19 6.78
N PRO A 27 16.67 11.25 7.46
CA PRO A 27 15.75 10.33 6.81
C PRO A 27 14.69 11.07 5.98
N CYS A 28 14.42 10.56 4.77
CA CYS A 28 13.47 11.17 3.84
C CYS A 28 12.57 10.12 3.21
N VAL A 29 11.49 10.57 2.58
CA VAL A 29 10.48 9.71 1.94
C VAL A 29 10.37 10.03 0.45
N LEU A 30 10.31 8.99 -0.36
CA LEU A 30 9.89 9.01 -1.76
C LEU A 30 8.45 8.50 -1.83
N SER A 31 7.53 9.35 -2.18
CA SER A 31 6.12 9.00 -2.37
C SER A 31 5.88 8.63 -3.82
N LEU A 32 5.68 7.34 -4.07
CA LEU A 32 5.43 6.77 -5.39
C LEU A 32 4.13 5.99 -5.35
N SER A 33 3.13 6.42 -6.08
CA SER A 33 1.82 5.77 -6.12
C SER A 33 1.90 4.28 -6.45
N THR A 34 0.86 3.52 -6.08
CA THR A 34 0.75 2.11 -6.46
C THR A 34 0.83 1.99 -7.98
N GLY A 35 1.65 1.06 -8.48
CA GLY A 35 1.87 0.89 -9.92
C GLY A 35 2.97 1.79 -10.52
N ALA A 36 3.52 2.77 -9.78
CA ALA A 36 4.62 3.63 -10.25
C ALA A 36 5.98 2.91 -10.40
N GLY A 37 6.07 1.63 -10.08
CA GLY A 37 7.32 0.87 -10.22
C GLY A 37 8.34 1.13 -9.11
N LYS A 38 7.91 1.24 -7.86
CA LYS A 38 8.79 1.40 -6.67
C LYS A 38 10.00 0.47 -6.68
N SER A 39 9.80 -0.80 -7.06
CA SER A 39 10.88 -1.79 -7.08
C SER A 39 11.96 -1.47 -8.11
N VAL A 40 11.62 -0.83 -9.21
CA VAL A 40 12.59 -0.38 -10.24
C VAL A 40 13.42 0.78 -9.67
N VAL A 41 12.77 1.73 -8.98
CA VAL A 41 13.44 2.84 -8.28
C VAL A 41 14.38 2.30 -7.20
N VAL A 42 13.95 1.33 -6.39
CA VAL A 42 14.82 0.67 -5.39
C VAL A 42 16.05 0.05 -6.05
N SER A 43 15.87 -0.70 -7.14
CA SER A 43 16.99 -1.33 -7.86
C SER A 43 17.98 -0.29 -8.38
N GLU A 44 17.50 0.84 -8.89
CA GLU A 44 18.36 1.92 -9.37
C GLU A 44 19.11 2.64 -8.24
N ILE A 45 18.44 2.89 -7.12
CA ILE A 45 19.09 3.44 -5.91
C ILE A 45 20.24 2.53 -5.47
N ILE A 46 20.03 1.22 -5.44
CA ILE A 46 21.06 0.23 -5.07
C ILE A 46 22.26 0.32 -6.01
N LYS A 47 22.02 0.35 -7.32
CA LYS A 47 23.08 0.43 -8.33
C LYS A 47 23.91 1.71 -8.20
N ARG A 48 23.24 2.87 -8.08
CA ARG A 48 23.93 4.17 -7.99
C ARG A 48 24.61 4.42 -6.66
N ALA A 49 24.05 3.90 -5.56
CA ALA A 49 24.64 4.10 -4.23
C ALA A 49 25.99 3.42 -4.08
N ASN A 50 26.23 2.29 -4.76
CA ASN A 50 27.46 1.51 -4.75
C ASN A 50 28.09 1.39 -3.34
N THR A 51 27.27 1.09 -2.36
CA THR A 51 27.63 0.99 -0.93
C THR A 51 26.91 -0.20 -0.30
N SER A 52 27.17 -0.50 0.98
CA SER A 52 26.44 -1.54 1.71
C SER A 52 25.01 -1.10 1.99
N VAL A 53 24.05 -1.83 1.42
CA VAL A 53 22.61 -1.50 1.47
C VAL A 53 21.82 -2.56 2.20
N LEU A 54 20.98 -2.12 3.14
CA LEU A 54 19.95 -2.94 3.77
C LEU A 54 18.58 -2.52 3.25
N ILE A 55 17.81 -3.47 2.71
CA ILE A 55 16.42 -3.25 2.27
C ILE A 55 15.49 -3.92 3.27
N LEU A 56 14.73 -3.11 4.01
CA LEU A 56 13.71 -3.59 4.95
C LEU A 56 12.37 -3.73 4.24
N GLN A 57 11.83 -4.94 4.29
CA GLN A 57 10.56 -5.30 3.68
C GLN A 57 9.54 -5.67 4.77
N PRO A 58 8.26 -5.30 4.62
CA PRO A 58 7.24 -5.61 5.61
C PRO A 58 6.86 -7.09 5.64
N SER A 59 7.03 -7.81 4.53
CA SER A 59 6.71 -9.24 4.42
C SER A 59 7.71 -9.99 3.54
N LYS A 60 7.66 -11.34 3.65
CA LYS A 60 8.46 -12.25 2.83
C LYS A 60 8.11 -12.11 1.35
N GLU A 61 6.84 -12.01 1.03
CA GLU A 61 6.35 -11.95 -0.35
C GLU A 61 6.90 -10.72 -1.08
N ILE A 62 6.91 -9.56 -0.42
CA ILE A 62 7.48 -8.33 -0.97
C ILE A 62 9.00 -8.46 -1.11
N LEU A 63 9.65 -9.10 -0.12
CA LEU A 63 11.08 -9.35 -0.16
C LEU A 63 11.45 -10.18 -1.39
N GLU A 64 10.79 -11.32 -1.60
CA GLU A 64 11.04 -12.22 -2.72
C GLU A 64 10.82 -11.50 -4.06
N GLN A 65 9.73 -10.73 -4.20
CA GLN A 65 9.45 -9.96 -5.41
C GLN A 65 10.51 -8.90 -5.73
N ASN A 66 10.95 -8.16 -4.74
CA ASN A 66 11.95 -7.11 -4.95
C ASN A 66 13.35 -7.71 -5.19
N TYR A 67 13.66 -8.83 -4.55
CA TYR A 67 14.86 -9.62 -4.82
C TYR A 67 14.89 -10.10 -6.29
N GLU A 68 13.83 -10.75 -6.76
CA GLU A 68 13.73 -11.20 -8.15
C GLU A 68 13.83 -10.05 -9.16
N LYS A 69 13.20 -8.90 -8.84
CA LYS A 69 13.29 -7.71 -9.71
C LYS A 69 14.69 -7.16 -9.77
N LEU A 70 15.43 -7.15 -8.67
CA LEU A 70 16.84 -6.73 -8.67
C LEU A 70 17.68 -7.66 -9.54
N LEU A 71 17.49 -8.98 -9.44
CA LEU A 71 18.17 -9.96 -10.29
C LEU A 71 17.87 -9.75 -11.78
N LYS A 72 16.62 -9.47 -12.14
CA LYS A 72 16.21 -9.16 -13.52
C LYS A 72 16.90 -7.91 -14.11
N THR A 73 17.44 -7.03 -13.26
CA THR A 73 18.26 -5.89 -13.70
C THR A 73 19.71 -6.24 -13.98
N GLY A 74 20.10 -7.52 -13.87
CA GLY A 74 21.48 -7.98 -14.04
C GLY A 74 22.37 -7.76 -12.81
N PHE A 75 21.81 -7.45 -11.64
CA PHE A 75 22.60 -7.31 -10.42
C PHE A 75 23.16 -8.68 -9.98
N PRO A 76 24.45 -8.80 -9.66
CA PRO A 76 25.09 -10.08 -9.33
C PRO A 76 24.48 -10.74 -8.09
N GLN A 77 24.02 -11.97 -8.21
CA GLN A 77 23.37 -12.71 -7.13
C GLN A 77 24.30 -12.94 -5.93
N GLU A 78 25.57 -13.18 -6.17
CA GLU A 78 26.60 -13.37 -5.14
C GLU A 78 26.82 -12.13 -4.26
N ARG A 79 26.37 -10.97 -4.70
CA ARG A 79 26.42 -9.71 -3.94
C ARG A 79 25.15 -9.47 -3.11
N ILE A 80 24.20 -10.40 -3.11
CA ILE A 80 22.93 -10.28 -2.39
C ILE A 80 22.86 -11.32 -1.29
N SER A 81 22.43 -10.90 -0.11
CA SER A 81 22.08 -11.78 1.00
C SER A 81 20.64 -11.58 1.45
N ILE A 82 20.09 -12.58 2.11
CA ILE A 82 18.74 -12.55 2.68
C ILE A 82 18.83 -12.80 4.18
N CYS A 83 18.25 -11.91 4.98
CA CYS A 83 18.09 -12.03 6.42
C CYS A 83 16.60 -12.00 6.79
N SER A 84 15.95 -13.14 6.60
CA SER A 84 14.53 -13.32 6.90
C SER A 84 14.24 -14.76 7.27
N ALA A 85 13.79 -15.01 8.49
CA ALA A 85 13.43 -16.34 8.97
C ALA A 85 12.36 -17.00 8.11
N SER A 86 11.37 -16.23 7.67
CA SER A 86 10.28 -16.71 6.81
C SER A 86 10.75 -17.04 5.39
N ALA A 87 11.82 -16.39 4.89
CA ALA A 87 12.43 -16.68 3.59
C ALA A 87 13.59 -17.69 3.67
N GLY A 88 13.92 -18.20 4.87
CA GLY A 88 14.97 -19.22 5.08
C GLY A 88 16.40 -18.68 4.97
N GLY A 89 16.60 -17.35 4.97
CA GLY A 89 17.92 -16.73 4.85
C GLY A 89 18.40 -16.09 6.16
N TRP A 90 19.71 -16.25 6.47
CA TRP A 90 20.34 -15.76 7.71
C TRP A 90 21.69 -15.09 7.45
N SER A 91 21.86 -14.45 6.31
CA SER A 91 23.12 -13.82 5.94
C SER A 91 22.99 -12.29 5.83
N ILE A 92 24.01 -11.56 6.31
CA ILE A 92 24.06 -10.08 6.32
C ILE A 92 25.34 -9.56 5.64
N ASN A 93 26.23 -10.42 5.20
CA ASN A 93 27.61 -10.05 4.83
C ASN A 93 27.79 -9.67 3.36
N SER A 94 26.72 -9.50 2.59
CA SER A 94 26.79 -9.12 1.18
C SER A 94 26.64 -7.61 0.99
N HIS A 95 26.93 -7.14 -0.22
CA HIS A 95 26.77 -5.72 -0.56
C HIS A 95 25.32 -5.24 -0.42
N VAL A 96 24.35 -6.11 -0.74
CA VAL A 96 22.92 -5.85 -0.60
C VAL A 96 22.30 -6.92 0.29
N THR A 97 21.61 -6.51 1.34
CA THR A 97 20.88 -7.41 2.22
C THR A 97 19.39 -7.11 2.17
N PHE A 98 18.57 -8.07 1.74
CA PHE A 98 17.13 -8.03 1.90
C PHE A 98 16.73 -8.61 3.25
N ALA A 99 15.93 -7.89 4.02
CA ALA A 99 15.55 -8.34 5.35
C ALA A 99 14.11 -8.01 5.73
N THR A 100 13.56 -8.81 6.65
CA THR A 100 12.33 -8.45 7.37
C THR A 100 12.69 -7.95 8.76
N ILE A 101 12.01 -6.90 9.25
CA ILE A 101 12.34 -6.26 10.52
C ILE A 101 12.33 -7.24 11.71
N GLY A 102 11.38 -8.19 11.74
CA GLY A 102 11.27 -9.18 12.80
C GLY A 102 12.48 -10.10 12.94
N THR A 103 13.24 -10.28 11.85
CA THR A 103 14.48 -11.07 11.86
C THR A 103 15.69 -10.19 12.12
N ILE A 104 15.90 -9.14 11.30
CA ILE A 104 17.13 -8.34 11.33
C ILE A 104 17.32 -7.56 12.63
N ALA A 105 16.23 -7.20 13.31
CA ALA A 105 16.30 -6.48 14.57
C ALA A 105 17.07 -7.23 15.67
N LYS A 106 17.16 -8.56 15.57
CA LYS A 106 17.94 -9.39 16.51
C LYS A 106 19.44 -9.42 16.18
N TRP A 107 19.82 -8.88 15.01
CA TRP A 107 21.17 -8.93 14.47
C TRP A 107 21.77 -7.54 14.26
N VAL A 108 21.27 -6.54 14.95
CA VAL A 108 21.67 -5.13 14.78
C VAL A 108 23.16 -4.90 14.98
N GLU A 109 23.81 -5.67 15.86
CA GLU A 109 25.25 -5.60 16.10
C GLU A 109 26.07 -5.96 14.85
N HIS A 110 25.54 -6.83 14.00
CA HIS A 110 26.17 -7.23 12.73
C HIS A 110 25.87 -6.23 11.58
N CYS A 111 25.05 -5.20 11.83
CA CYS A 111 24.64 -4.21 10.84
C CYS A 111 25.48 -2.93 10.87
N GLN A 112 26.59 -2.90 11.63
CA GLN A 112 27.40 -1.67 11.80
C GLN A 112 28.14 -1.24 10.52
N HIS A 113 28.27 -2.12 9.52
CA HIS A 113 28.86 -1.81 8.22
C HIS A 113 27.83 -1.24 7.22
N ILE A 114 26.53 -1.22 7.56
CA ILE A 114 25.47 -0.74 6.66
C ILE A 114 25.53 0.79 6.55
N GLN A 115 25.61 1.28 5.33
CA GLN A 115 25.70 2.71 5.01
C GLN A 115 24.38 3.30 4.48
N LEU A 116 23.50 2.44 3.95
CA LEU A 116 22.19 2.86 3.43
C LEU A 116 21.10 1.85 3.86
N VAL A 117 20.03 2.37 4.43
CA VAL A 117 18.81 1.61 4.67
C VAL A 117 17.69 2.13 3.76
N ILE A 118 17.10 1.23 3.00
CA ILE A 118 15.90 1.47 2.20
C ILE A 118 14.74 0.76 2.89
N ILE A 119 13.67 1.48 3.20
CA ILE A 119 12.48 0.91 3.83
C ILE A 119 11.33 0.97 2.83
N ASP A 120 10.92 -0.18 2.32
CA ASP A 120 9.74 -0.28 1.45
C ASP A 120 8.46 -0.32 2.31
N GLU A 121 7.38 0.27 1.80
CA GLU A 121 6.14 0.53 2.53
C GLU A 121 6.42 1.19 3.90
N CYS A 122 7.19 2.27 3.86
CA CYS A 122 7.72 2.95 5.05
C CYS A 122 6.66 3.60 5.95
N ASP A 123 5.41 3.65 5.53
CA ASP A 123 4.25 4.00 6.36
C ASP A 123 3.98 2.97 7.48
N CYS A 124 4.55 1.75 7.36
CA CYS A 124 4.51 0.76 8.44
C CYS A 124 5.41 1.10 9.64
N VAL A 125 6.37 2.02 9.49
CA VAL A 125 7.26 2.43 10.57
C VAL A 125 6.48 3.20 11.62
N THR A 126 6.29 2.59 12.78
CA THR A 126 5.58 3.18 13.93
C THR A 126 6.50 4.09 14.71
N SER A 127 6.57 5.36 14.32
CA SER A 127 7.39 6.36 15.00
C SER A 127 6.79 6.92 16.29
N ASP A 128 5.54 6.61 16.58
CA ASP A 128 4.83 6.98 17.82
C ASP A 128 5.13 6.06 19.00
N ARG A 129 5.96 5.01 18.79
CA ARG A 129 6.44 4.09 19.81
C ARG A 129 7.95 3.95 19.68
N ALA A 130 8.69 4.56 20.62
CA ALA A 130 10.15 4.44 20.70
C ALA A 130 10.61 2.99 20.89
N ASP A 131 9.79 2.17 21.53
CA ASP A 131 10.02 0.76 21.80
C ASP A 131 9.73 -0.18 20.61
N SER A 132 9.19 0.35 19.50
CA SER A 132 8.93 -0.46 18.31
C SER A 132 10.23 -1.06 17.74
N GLN A 133 10.14 -2.24 17.15
CA GLN A 133 11.30 -2.92 16.55
C GLN A 133 12.02 -2.04 15.52
N TYR A 134 11.28 -1.31 14.68
CA TYR A 134 11.86 -0.38 13.73
C TYR A 134 12.65 0.73 14.44
N MET A 135 12.07 1.37 15.47
CA MET A 135 12.74 2.47 16.16
C MET A 135 14.01 2.01 16.87
N LYS A 136 13.96 0.89 17.60
CA LYS A 136 15.14 0.31 18.26
C LYS A 136 16.24 -0.01 17.25
N PHE A 137 15.88 -0.67 16.15
CA PHE A 137 16.83 -1.05 15.12
C PHE A 137 17.46 0.18 14.44
N LEU A 138 16.65 1.11 13.96
CA LEU A 138 17.15 2.28 13.23
C LEU A 138 18.00 3.21 14.11
N ASN A 139 17.68 3.32 15.42
CA ASN A 139 18.48 4.11 16.35
C ASN A 139 19.84 3.47 16.71
N ALA A 140 19.96 2.15 16.59
CA ALA A 140 21.19 1.42 16.88
C ALA A 140 22.16 1.34 15.67
N LEU A 141 21.76 1.79 14.49
CA LEU A 141 22.61 1.87 13.31
C LEU A 141 23.65 2.98 13.43
N PRO A 142 24.76 2.95 12.63
CA PRO A 142 25.76 4.01 12.59
C PRO A 142 25.18 5.40 12.34
N ALA A 143 25.73 6.44 12.95
CA ALA A 143 25.18 7.80 12.89
C ALA A 143 25.18 8.41 11.47
N ASP A 144 26.06 7.97 10.60
CA ASP A 144 26.20 8.37 9.21
C ASP A 144 25.40 7.53 8.23
N CYS A 145 24.78 6.43 8.69
CA CYS A 145 23.92 5.60 7.86
C CYS A 145 22.73 6.42 7.33
N ARG A 146 22.57 6.43 6.01
CA ARG A 146 21.45 7.11 5.34
C ARG A 146 20.20 6.26 5.40
N ILE A 147 19.04 6.88 5.54
CA ILE A 147 17.75 6.18 5.60
C ILE A 147 16.79 6.83 4.60
N VAL A 148 16.21 6.04 3.72
CA VAL A 148 15.17 6.45 2.79
C VAL A 148 13.98 5.50 2.88
N GLY A 149 12.77 6.06 2.92
CA GLY A 149 11.54 5.30 2.86
C GLY A 149 10.85 5.47 1.51
N LEU A 150 10.27 4.37 1.01
CA LEU A 150 9.39 4.40 -0.15
C LEU A 150 7.98 3.96 0.28
N THR A 151 6.97 4.64 -0.19
CA THR A 151 5.57 4.23 0.02
C THR A 151 4.64 4.86 -1.01
N ALA A 152 3.53 4.21 -1.30
CA ALA A 152 2.44 4.78 -2.08
C ALA A 152 1.50 5.64 -1.22
N THR A 153 1.50 5.41 0.09
CA THR A 153 0.57 6.00 1.05
C THR A 153 1.34 6.64 2.20
N PRO A 154 1.99 7.81 1.98
CA PRO A 154 2.85 8.45 2.98
C PRO A 154 2.05 9.10 4.12
N PHE A 155 1.01 8.41 4.58
CA PHE A 155 0.12 8.82 5.65
C PHE A 155 -0.47 7.61 6.37
N ARG A 156 -0.97 7.83 7.56
CA ARG A 156 -1.64 6.79 8.36
C ARG A 156 -2.69 7.38 9.29
N ASN A 157 -3.61 6.55 9.73
CA ASN A 157 -4.53 6.88 10.78
C ASN A 157 -3.79 6.97 12.12
N VAL A 158 -4.13 7.98 12.92
CA VAL A 158 -3.67 8.14 14.30
C VAL A 158 -4.87 8.39 15.19
N VAL A 159 -4.84 7.83 16.39
CA VAL A 159 -5.85 8.09 17.42
C VAL A 159 -5.41 9.27 18.26
N PHE A 160 -6.26 10.26 18.34
CA PHE A 160 -6.08 11.40 19.25
C PHE A 160 -7.15 11.35 20.33
N ALA A 161 -6.73 11.08 21.55
CA ALA A 161 -7.60 11.10 22.73
C ALA A 161 -7.28 12.32 23.58
N LYS A 162 -8.22 13.22 23.78
CA LYS A 162 -8.17 14.22 24.84
C LYS A 162 -8.79 13.63 26.11
N ARG A 163 -8.32 14.12 27.26
CA ARG A 163 -8.89 13.77 28.55
C ARG A 163 -10.37 14.16 28.54
N PHE A 164 -11.28 13.21 28.78
CA PHE A 164 -12.75 13.39 28.81
C PHE A 164 -13.46 13.56 27.43
N GLU A 165 -12.79 13.35 26.30
CA GLU A 165 -13.43 13.31 24.98
C GLU A 165 -13.28 11.93 24.36
N ASP A 166 -14.25 11.53 23.52
CA ASP A 166 -14.12 10.32 22.73
C ASP A 166 -12.89 10.40 21.81
N PRO A 167 -12.12 9.31 21.69
CA PRO A 167 -10.94 9.31 20.84
C PRO A 167 -11.33 9.51 19.38
N LYS A 168 -10.73 10.53 18.74
CA LYS A 168 -10.92 10.83 17.33
C LYS A 168 -9.80 10.24 16.48
N ILE A 169 -10.15 9.75 15.29
CA ILE A 169 -9.20 9.21 14.33
C ILE A 169 -8.95 10.25 13.26
N PHE A 170 -7.67 10.53 13.01
CA PHE A 170 -7.23 11.44 11.97
C PHE A 170 -6.25 10.74 11.04
N CYS A 171 -6.41 10.93 9.73
CA CYS A 171 -5.40 10.58 8.76
C CYS A 171 -4.32 11.68 8.74
N ARG A 172 -3.06 11.31 8.96
CA ARG A 172 -1.93 12.25 8.99
C ARG A 172 -0.77 11.79 8.14
N PRO A 173 -0.01 12.74 7.53
CA PRO A 173 1.27 12.42 6.90
C PRO A 173 2.24 11.76 7.87
N ILE A 174 3.01 10.78 7.42
CA ILE A 174 4.01 10.08 8.27
C ILE A 174 5.14 11.00 8.72
N THR A 175 5.41 12.07 7.99
CA THR A 175 6.40 13.11 8.34
C THR A 175 6.00 13.95 9.55
N ARG A 176 4.83 13.75 10.16
CA ARG A 176 4.29 14.51 11.29
C ARG A 176 3.94 13.68 12.51
N ILE A 177 4.28 12.40 12.49
CA ILE A 177 3.98 11.52 13.62
C ILE A 177 5.11 11.65 14.63
N HIS A 178 4.83 12.34 15.74
CA HIS A 178 5.77 12.47 16.87
C HIS A 178 6.01 11.12 17.55
N CYS A 179 7.24 10.90 17.95
CA CYS A 179 7.56 9.92 18.97
C CYS A 179 7.05 10.44 20.34
N ARG A 180 6.18 9.67 21.02
CA ARG A 180 5.52 10.13 22.27
C ARG A 180 6.41 10.10 23.52
N ASP A 181 7.44 9.28 23.52
CA ASP A 181 8.13 8.90 24.74
C ASP A 181 9.27 9.86 25.17
N GLY A 182 9.34 11.05 24.57
CA GLY A 182 10.25 12.12 25.05
C GLY A 182 11.75 11.78 25.04
N GLU A 183 12.14 10.55 24.75
CA GLU A 183 13.54 10.16 24.66
C GLU A 183 14.19 10.82 23.43
N LYS A 184 15.33 11.43 23.66
CA LYS A 184 16.21 11.95 22.60
C LYS A 184 16.83 10.75 21.86
N THR A 185 16.09 10.24 20.86
CA THR A 185 16.64 9.24 19.96
C THR A 185 17.59 9.89 18.95
N ARG A 186 18.48 9.09 18.35
CA ARG A 186 19.33 9.54 17.23
C ARG A 186 18.52 10.22 16.11
N LEU A 187 17.32 9.73 15.85
CA LEU A 187 16.43 10.23 14.79
C LEU A 187 15.61 11.45 15.25
N GLY A 188 15.67 11.84 16.53
CA GLY A 188 14.86 12.89 17.10
C GLY A 188 13.40 12.49 17.31
N ALA A 189 12.50 13.47 17.42
CA ALA A 189 11.07 13.25 17.63
C ALA A 189 10.34 12.70 16.37
N TRP A 190 11.02 12.63 15.21
CA TRP A 190 10.44 12.27 13.92
C TRP A 190 11.39 11.33 13.19
N VAL A 191 10.91 10.17 12.73
CA VAL A 191 11.69 9.31 11.84
C VAL A 191 11.85 10.00 10.49
N TRP A 192 10.74 10.40 9.88
CA TRP A 192 10.73 10.96 8.54
C TRP A 192 10.77 12.50 8.60
N ASN A 193 11.85 13.07 8.07
CA ASN A 193 12.03 14.51 8.04
C ASN A 193 11.06 15.19 7.05
N LYS A 194 11.02 14.70 5.82
CA LYS A 194 10.13 15.21 4.77
C LYS A 194 9.94 14.23 3.62
N ILE A 195 8.88 14.43 2.86
CA ILE A 195 8.71 13.81 1.55
C ILE A 195 9.46 14.68 0.54
N ILE A 196 10.49 14.13 -0.10
CA ILE A 196 11.34 14.87 -1.05
C ILE A 196 10.91 14.70 -2.50
N TYR A 197 10.18 13.64 -2.82
CA TYR A 197 9.63 13.38 -4.14
C TYR A 197 8.20 12.86 -4.03
N ARG A 198 7.35 13.28 -4.95
CA ARG A 198 5.93 12.90 -5.01
C ARG A 198 5.53 12.58 -6.44
N CYS A 199 5.05 11.35 -6.67
CA CYS A 199 4.49 10.92 -7.94
C CYS A 199 3.04 10.47 -7.69
N ASN A 200 2.09 11.32 -8.01
CA ASN A 200 0.66 11.12 -7.75
C ASN A 200 0.00 10.28 -8.86
N ILE A 201 -1.20 9.76 -8.58
CA ILE A 201 -1.96 8.91 -9.51
C ILE A 201 -2.38 9.69 -10.76
N ASP A 202 -2.91 10.92 -10.60
CA ASP A 202 -3.33 11.78 -11.71
C ASP A 202 -2.20 11.99 -12.74
N TYR A 203 -1.02 12.36 -12.27
CA TYR A 203 0.17 12.52 -13.12
C TYR A 203 0.49 11.26 -13.94
N LEU A 204 0.41 10.08 -13.29
CA LEU A 204 0.69 8.81 -13.98
C LEU A 204 -0.41 8.41 -14.96
N GLN A 205 -1.68 8.74 -14.67
CA GLN A 205 -2.81 8.52 -15.57
C GLN A 205 -2.75 9.43 -16.80
N GLU A 206 -2.43 10.71 -16.61
CA GLU A 206 -2.27 11.68 -17.71
C GLU A 206 -1.17 11.24 -18.69
N ARG A 207 -0.15 10.57 -18.22
CA ARG A 207 0.96 10.06 -19.03
C ARG A 207 0.79 8.62 -19.50
N GLY A 208 -0.34 7.99 -19.25
CA GLY A 208 -0.63 6.61 -19.66
C GLY A 208 0.18 5.54 -18.92
N PHE A 209 0.75 5.86 -17.75
CA PHE A 209 1.48 4.91 -16.90
C PHE A 209 0.57 4.17 -15.92
N LEU A 210 -0.64 4.68 -15.70
CA LEU A 210 -1.73 4.04 -14.99
C LEU A 210 -3.02 4.15 -15.81
N SER A 211 -3.89 3.16 -15.68
CA SER A 211 -5.22 3.16 -16.29
C SER A 211 -6.09 4.28 -15.70
N LYS A 212 -6.88 4.92 -16.54
CA LYS A 212 -7.92 5.86 -16.09
C LYS A 212 -8.99 5.12 -15.30
N THR A 213 -9.59 5.78 -14.34
CA THR A 213 -10.60 5.23 -13.43
C THR A 213 -12.00 5.53 -13.88
N GLN A 214 -12.90 4.57 -13.69
CA GLN A 214 -14.34 4.75 -13.80
C GLN A 214 -15.02 4.23 -12.54
N TYR A 215 -15.79 5.09 -11.88
CA TYR A 215 -16.43 4.79 -10.60
C TYR A 215 -17.92 4.50 -10.79
N HIS A 216 -18.38 3.44 -10.15
CA HIS A 216 -19.78 3.07 -9.99
C HIS A 216 -20.05 2.89 -8.51
N VAL A 217 -20.92 3.72 -7.96
CA VAL A 217 -21.25 3.71 -6.53
C VAL A 217 -22.69 3.26 -6.37
N ALA A 218 -22.93 2.33 -5.47
CA ALA A 218 -24.26 1.92 -5.07
C ALA A 218 -24.47 2.19 -3.59
N GLU A 219 -25.61 2.75 -3.26
CA GLU A 219 -26.04 2.84 -1.86
C GLU A 219 -26.39 1.44 -1.35
N THR A 220 -25.76 1.04 -0.26
CA THR A 220 -26.02 -0.21 0.45
C THR A 220 -26.07 0.05 1.95
N ASP A 221 -26.82 -0.76 2.67
CA ASP A 221 -27.00 -0.58 4.10
C ASP A 221 -25.79 -1.13 4.89
N TRP A 222 -25.12 -0.25 5.57
CA TRP A 222 -24.03 -0.51 6.51
C TRP A 222 -24.35 0.04 7.91
N SER A 223 -25.60 0.41 8.19
CA SER A 223 -26.02 1.03 9.46
C SER A 223 -25.75 0.18 10.70
N PHE A 224 -25.69 -1.15 10.54
CA PHE A 224 -25.37 -2.10 11.60
C PHE A 224 -23.87 -2.17 11.94
N VAL A 225 -22.99 -1.55 11.15
CA VAL A 225 -21.54 -1.54 11.40
C VAL A 225 -21.21 -0.54 12.49
N ARG A 226 -20.65 -1.05 13.58
CA ARG A 226 -20.31 -0.21 14.72
C ARG A 226 -19.03 0.58 14.48
N ASP A 227 -19.12 1.88 14.66
CA ASP A 227 -17.97 2.74 14.83
C ASP A 227 -17.53 2.69 16.29
N VAL A 228 -16.46 1.93 16.57
CA VAL A 228 -15.92 1.82 17.93
C VAL A 228 -14.93 2.96 18.16
N PRO A 229 -15.16 3.85 19.14
CA PRO A 229 -14.25 4.94 19.44
C PRO A 229 -12.82 4.45 19.69
N GLY A 230 -11.85 5.11 19.04
CA GLY A 230 -10.42 4.75 19.17
C GLY A 230 -9.94 3.55 18.34
N ARG A 231 -10.81 2.82 17.68
CA ARG A 231 -10.40 1.79 16.71
C ARG A 231 -9.98 2.41 15.37
N MET A 232 -8.83 1.99 14.86
CA MET A 232 -8.26 2.50 13.59
C MET A 232 -9.10 2.20 12.37
N ASP A 233 -9.95 1.16 12.41
CA ASP A 233 -10.89 0.78 11.36
C ASP A 233 -12.19 0.26 11.99
N PHE A 234 -13.19 0.02 11.16
CA PHE A 234 -14.47 -0.55 11.59
C PHE A 234 -14.32 -1.97 12.16
N ASP A 235 -15.24 -2.36 13.03
CA ASP A 235 -15.34 -3.74 13.50
C ASP A 235 -15.94 -4.64 12.42
N THR A 236 -15.18 -5.61 11.96
CA THR A 236 -15.60 -6.51 10.88
C THR A 236 -16.44 -7.69 11.34
N THR A 237 -16.58 -7.92 12.66
CA THR A 237 -17.21 -9.13 13.24
C THR A 237 -18.64 -9.35 12.75
N ASN A 238 -19.44 -8.29 12.66
CA ASN A 238 -20.84 -8.38 12.26
C ASN A 238 -21.09 -8.06 10.78
N MET A 239 -20.03 -7.79 9.99
CA MET A 239 -20.19 -7.35 8.60
C MET A 239 -20.76 -8.44 7.68
N MET A 240 -20.74 -9.71 8.10
CA MET A 240 -21.41 -10.80 7.37
C MET A 240 -22.92 -10.57 7.20
N LYS A 241 -23.56 -9.83 8.11
CA LYS A 241 -25.00 -9.50 8.04
C LYS A 241 -25.37 -8.72 6.79
N TRP A 242 -24.41 -8.09 6.14
CA TRP A 242 -24.60 -7.33 4.91
C TRP A 242 -25.25 -8.18 3.81
N VAL A 243 -24.85 -9.46 3.69
CA VAL A 243 -25.37 -10.39 2.67
C VAL A 243 -26.80 -10.86 3.00
N ASP A 244 -27.23 -10.74 4.26
CA ASP A 244 -28.58 -11.09 4.69
C ASP A 244 -29.62 -9.99 4.36
N ILE A 245 -29.16 -8.79 3.94
CA ILE A 245 -30.00 -7.68 3.50
C ILE A 245 -30.26 -7.83 2.00
N GLU A 246 -31.52 -8.00 1.61
CA GLU A 246 -31.92 -8.28 0.23
C GLU A 246 -31.46 -7.19 -0.75
N GLU A 247 -31.59 -5.92 -0.38
CA GLU A 247 -31.16 -4.80 -1.21
C GLU A 247 -29.64 -4.84 -1.47
N ASN A 248 -28.85 -5.08 -0.44
CA ASN A 248 -27.38 -5.20 -0.58
C ASN A 248 -27.00 -6.36 -1.51
N THR A 249 -27.63 -7.52 -1.33
CA THR A 249 -27.40 -8.69 -2.16
C THR A 249 -27.86 -8.46 -3.60
N SER A 250 -28.96 -7.72 -3.79
CA SER A 250 -29.41 -7.30 -5.13
C SER A 250 -28.38 -6.40 -5.82
N ARG A 251 -27.84 -5.40 -5.12
CA ARG A 251 -26.78 -4.50 -5.66
C ARG A 251 -25.50 -5.27 -6.00
N PHE A 252 -25.10 -6.19 -5.13
CA PHE A 252 -23.95 -7.05 -5.41
C PHE A 252 -24.18 -7.95 -6.64
N THR A 253 -25.39 -8.53 -6.75
CA THR A 253 -25.79 -9.35 -7.90
C THR A 253 -25.72 -8.56 -9.21
N GLN A 254 -26.18 -7.32 -9.22
CA GLN A 254 -26.10 -6.42 -10.37
C GLN A 254 -24.63 -6.14 -10.75
N ALA A 255 -23.80 -5.83 -9.74
CA ALA A 255 -22.38 -5.58 -9.97
C ALA A 255 -21.65 -6.81 -10.57
N VAL A 256 -21.94 -8.01 -10.05
CA VAL A 256 -21.36 -9.26 -10.56
C VAL A 256 -21.81 -9.53 -12.00
N LYS A 257 -23.11 -9.42 -12.29
CA LYS A 257 -23.64 -9.61 -13.66
C LYS A 257 -22.98 -8.65 -14.63
N TRP A 258 -22.88 -7.39 -14.26
CA TRP A 258 -22.21 -6.39 -15.09
C TRP A 258 -20.73 -6.74 -15.35
N CYS A 259 -19.99 -7.21 -14.34
CA CYS A 259 -18.62 -7.70 -14.53
C CYS A 259 -18.56 -8.91 -15.45
N MET A 260 -19.55 -9.83 -15.38
CA MET A 260 -19.62 -11.00 -16.26
C MET A 260 -19.91 -10.59 -17.70
N ASP A 261 -20.92 -9.72 -17.92
CA ASP A 261 -21.35 -9.25 -19.24
C ASP A 261 -20.23 -8.48 -19.97
N ASN A 262 -19.36 -7.79 -19.21
CA ASN A 262 -18.21 -7.09 -19.75
C ASN A 262 -16.90 -7.89 -19.69
N ASN A 263 -16.95 -9.16 -19.28
CA ASN A 263 -15.79 -10.06 -19.16
C ASN A 263 -14.61 -9.46 -18.36
N LEU A 264 -14.91 -8.77 -17.25
CA LEU A 264 -13.91 -8.08 -16.43
C LEU A 264 -13.25 -9.00 -15.41
N LYS A 265 -11.94 -9.12 -15.45
CA LYS A 265 -11.15 -9.78 -14.39
C LYS A 265 -11.25 -8.97 -13.11
N THR A 266 -11.85 -9.52 -12.08
CA THR A 266 -12.36 -8.77 -10.93
C THR A 266 -11.79 -9.26 -9.60
N ILE A 267 -11.36 -8.33 -8.74
CA ILE A 267 -11.08 -8.60 -7.32
C ILE A 267 -12.19 -8.00 -6.46
N ILE A 268 -12.69 -8.78 -5.53
CA ILE A 268 -13.70 -8.37 -4.56
C ILE A 268 -13.06 -8.29 -3.17
N PHE A 269 -13.12 -7.14 -2.54
CA PHE A 269 -12.61 -6.93 -1.18
C PHE A 269 -13.72 -7.12 -0.17
N SER A 270 -13.65 -8.21 0.58
CA SER A 270 -14.58 -8.59 1.64
C SER A 270 -14.04 -8.23 3.03
N PRO A 271 -14.87 -7.94 4.00
CA PRO A 271 -14.44 -7.55 5.35
C PRO A 271 -13.97 -8.72 6.22
N ASN A 272 -14.51 -9.92 6.04
CA ASN A 272 -14.18 -11.11 6.84
C ASN A 272 -14.37 -12.40 6.04
N VAL A 273 -13.90 -13.51 6.59
CA VAL A 273 -13.86 -14.82 5.92
C VAL A 273 -15.28 -15.36 5.66
N ASP A 274 -16.20 -15.21 6.61
CA ASP A 274 -17.57 -15.71 6.42
C ASP A 274 -18.28 -15.02 5.25
N MET A 275 -18.14 -13.69 5.15
CA MET A 275 -18.71 -12.94 4.04
C MET A 275 -18.03 -13.32 2.72
N ASN A 276 -16.72 -13.62 2.73
CA ASN A 276 -15.96 -14.05 1.55
C ASN A 276 -16.66 -15.24 0.86
N TYR A 277 -16.93 -16.31 1.62
CA TYR A 277 -17.58 -17.51 1.09
C TYR A 277 -19.06 -17.29 0.73
N ARG A 278 -19.76 -16.40 1.41
CA ARG A 278 -21.14 -16.05 1.04
C ARG A 278 -21.19 -15.32 -0.30
N LEU A 279 -20.29 -14.35 -0.53
CA LEU A 279 -20.17 -13.65 -1.81
C LEU A 279 -19.79 -14.59 -2.95
N GLN A 280 -18.86 -15.53 -2.71
CA GLN A 280 -18.53 -16.59 -3.69
C GLN A 280 -19.77 -17.38 -4.11
N ARG A 281 -20.57 -17.85 -3.16
CA ARG A 281 -21.81 -18.60 -3.45
C ARG A 281 -22.82 -17.79 -4.28
N VAL A 282 -22.91 -16.48 -4.06
CA VAL A 282 -23.76 -15.62 -4.90
C VAL A 282 -23.25 -15.59 -6.33
N ILE A 283 -21.94 -15.43 -6.55
CA ILE A 283 -21.32 -15.44 -7.88
C ILE A 283 -21.56 -16.78 -8.60
N GLU A 284 -21.34 -17.91 -7.89
CA GLU A 284 -21.54 -19.25 -8.43
C GLU A 284 -23.00 -19.51 -8.83
N LYS A 285 -23.96 -19.05 -8.03
CA LYS A 285 -25.41 -19.13 -8.37
C LYS A 285 -25.77 -18.35 -9.64
N LEU A 286 -24.99 -17.33 -9.99
CA LEU A 286 -25.15 -16.55 -11.22
C LEU A 286 -24.45 -17.20 -12.41
N GLY A 287 -23.73 -18.31 -12.21
CA GLY A 287 -22.93 -18.99 -13.23
C GLY A 287 -21.50 -18.44 -13.38
N GLY A 288 -21.08 -17.54 -12.51
CA GLY A 288 -19.71 -17.02 -12.48
C GLY A 288 -18.73 -18.02 -11.83
N VAL A 289 -17.46 -17.93 -12.18
CA VAL A 289 -16.39 -18.74 -11.56
C VAL A 289 -15.59 -17.85 -10.61
N ALA A 290 -15.58 -18.22 -9.33
CA ALA A 290 -14.95 -17.44 -8.27
C ALA A 290 -14.11 -18.31 -7.34
N GLU A 291 -13.00 -17.77 -6.85
CA GLU A 291 -12.17 -18.35 -5.80
C GLU A 291 -12.04 -17.41 -4.61
N CYS A 292 -12.12 -17.96 -3.41
CA CYS A 292 -11.84 -17.24 -2.16
C CYS A 292 -10.36 -17.34 -1.79
N MET A 293 -9.82 -16.25 -1.25
CA MET A 293 -8.48 -16.23 -0.67
C MET A 293 -8.49 -15.52 0.69
N ASP A 294 -8.04 -16.23 1.72
CA ASP A 294 -7.93 -15.70 3.09
C ASP A 294 -6.72 -16.31 3.83
N SER A 295 -6.42 -15.76 5.02
CA SER A 295 -5.27 -16.22 5.83
C SER A 295 -5.58 -17.48 6.65
N ASP A 296 -6.85 -17.77 6.91
CA ASP A 296 -7.26 -18.79 7.85
C ASP A 296 -7.34 -20.17 7.19
N ASN A 297 -7.76 -20.20 5.92
CA ASN A 297 -7.98 -21.42 5.17
C ASN A 297 -6.90 -21.69 4.11
N ASP A 298 -6.15 -20.68 3.71
CA ASP A 298 -5.14 -20.82 2.67
C ASP A 298 -3.72 -20.89 3.22
N THR A 299 -3.05 -22.00 2.91
CA THR A 299 -1.59 -22.10 3.07
C THR A 299 -0.87 -21.18 2.07
N LYS A 300 0.43 -20.95 2.28
CA LYS A 300 1.24 -20.18 1.32
C LYS A 300 1.16 -20.78 -0.09
N SER A 301 1.34 -22.11 -0.21
CA SER A 301 1.32 -22.82 -1.50
C SER A 301 -0.06 -22.73 -2.17
N SER A 302 -1.15 -22.87 -1.40
CA SER A 302 -2.51 -22.71 -1.92
C SER A 302 -2.73 -21.33 -2.50
N ARG A 303 -2.28 -20.28 -1.82
CA ARG A 303 -2.37 -18.89 -2.30
C ARG A 303 -1.58 -18.66 -3.60
N GLU A 304 -0.37 -19.19 -3.67
CA GLU A 304 0.47 -19.11 -4.89
C GLU A 304 -0.21 -19.80 -6.08
N ILE A 305 -0.79 -20.97 -5.86
CA ILE A 305 -1.55 -21.71 -6.89
C ILE A 305 -2.78 -20.90 -7.34
N LYS A 306 -3.61 -20.42 -6.39
CA LYS A 306 -4.79 -19.62 -6.72
C LYS A 306 -4.41 -18.34 -7.48
N MET A 307 -3.34 -17.65 -7.06
CA MET A 307 -2.84 -16.47 -7.77
C MET A 307 -2.36 -16.79 -9.19
N GLN A 308 -1.70 -17.94 -9.39
CA GLN A 308 -1.30 -18.40 -10.72
C GLN A 308 -2.52 -18.71 -11.59
N MET A 309 -3.49 -19.45 -11.08
CA MET A 309 -4.75 -19.74 -11.76
C MET A 309 -5.49 -18.45 -12.15
N PHE A 310 -5.48 -17.44 -11.26
CA PHE A 310 -6.08 -16.13 -11.54
C PHE A 310 -5.32 -15.37 -12.63
N ARG A 311 -3.97 -15.44 -12.66
CA ARG A 311 -3.17 -14.88 -13.76
C ARG A 311 -3.52 -15.51 -15.09
N GLU A 312 -3.70 -16.83 -15.11
CA GLU A 312 -4.05 -17.62 -16.31
C GLU A 312 -5.51 -17.44 -16.74
N GLY A 313 -6.34 -16.70 -15.98
CA GLY A 313 -7.75 -16.51 -16.30
C GLY A 313 -8.63 -17.76 -16.09
N ARG A 314 -8.20 -18.69 -15.21
CA ARG A 314 -8.96 -19.89 -14.88
C ARG A 314 -10.26 -19.59 -14.15
N PHE A 315 -10.35 -18.44 -13.52
CA PHE A 315 -11.56 -17.90 -12.91
C PHE A 315 -11.57 -16.38 -13.04
N GLN A 316 -12.78 -15.80 -13.05
CA GLN A 316 -12.99 -14.38 -13.29
C GLN A 316 -12.93 -13.56 -12.01
N PHE A 317 -13.41 -14.10 -10.88
CA PHE A 317 -13.58 -13.39 -9.62
C PHE A 317 -12.67 -13.93 -8.53
N LEU A 318 -11.83 -13.07 -7.96
CA LEU A 318 -11.06 -13.37 -6.75
C LEU A 318 -11.69 -12.64 -5.56
N VAL A 319 -12.33 -13.39 -4.66
CA VAL A 319 -12.92 -12.84 -3.42
C VAL A 319 -11.89 -12.94 -2.30
N ASN A 320 -11.58 -11.81 -1.65
CA ASN A 320 -10.37 -11.73 -0.82
C ASN A 320 -10.60 -10.98 0.49
N VAL A 321 -10.02 -11.49 1.58
CA VAL A 321 -9.96 -10.86 2.90
C VAL A 321 -8.52 -10.54 3.28
N GLY A 322 -8.14 -9.26 3.24
CA GLY A 322 -6.87 -8.77 3.77
C GLY A 322 -5.59 -9.24 3.07
N MET A 323 -5.66 -10.30 2.26
CA MET A 323 -4.47 -10.94 1.66
C MET A 323 -3.91 -10.18 0.45
N VAL A 324 -4.78 -9.56 -0.34
CA VAL A 324 -4.41 -8.77 -1.54
C VAL A 324 -4.15 -7.30 -1.16
N GLY A 325 -3.88 -7.02 0.10
CA GLY A 325 -3.59 -5.69 0.62
C GLY A 325 -2.19 -5.22 0.23
N ARG A 326 -1.27 -5.25 1.19
CA ARG A 326 0.10 -4.76 1.00
C ARG A 326 0.98 -5.78 0.30
N GLY A 327 1.63 -5.35 -0.78
CA GLY A 327 2.79 -6.02 -1.35
C GLY A 327 2.58 -7.33 -2.09
N VAL A 328 1.37 -7.88 -2.16
CA VAL A 328 1.11 -9.05 -2.99
C VAL A 328 1.07 -8.64 -4.45
N ASP A 329 1.85 -9.31 -5.31
CA ASP A 329 1.83 -9.07 -6.74
C ASP A 329 0.62 -9.73 -7.37
N VAL A 330 -0.45 -8.95 -7.48
CA VAL A 330 -1.67 -9.35 -8.18
C VAL A 330 -1.51 -9.01 -9.65
N PRO A 331 -1.95 -9.88 -10.57
CA PRO A 331 -1.97 -9.54 -12.00
C PRO A 331 -2.82 -8.28 -12.23
N SER A 332 -2.66 -7.67 -13.40
CA SER A 332 -3.56 -6.60 -13.81
C SER A 332 -5.00 -7.10 -13.74
N VAL A 333 -5.85 -6.34 -13.06
CA VAL A 333 -7.30 -6.60 -13.01
C VAL A 333 -8.03 -5.41 -13.61
N ASP A 334 -9.21 -5.67 -14.16
CA ASP A 334 -10.01 -4.65 -14.81
C ASP A 334 -10.92 -3.95 -13.83
N CYS A 335 -11.36 -4.69 -12.80
CA CYS A 335 -12.34 -4.22 -11.84
C CYS A 335 -11.97 -4.55 -10.40
N VAL A 336 -12.27 -3.63 -9.49
CA VAL A 336 -12.31 -3.88 -8.06
C VAL A 336 -13.71 -3.61 -7.52
N VAL A 337 -14.24 -4.55 -6.73
CA VAL A 337 -15.52 -4.41 -6.03
C VAL A 337 -15.24 -4.24 -4.55
N LEU A 338 -15.66 -3.13 -4.00
CA LEU A 338 -15.44 -2.79 -2.60
C LEU A 338 -16.68 -3.19 -1.78
N CYS A 339 -16.62 -4.33 -1.13
CA CYS A 339 -17.63 -4.83 -0.18
C CYS A 339 -17.16 -4.69 1.28
N ARG A 340 -16.18 -3.82 1.53
CA ARG A 340 -15.62 -3.56 2.84
C ARG A 340 -15.54 -2.05 3.10
N PRO A 341 -16.36 -1.50 4.02
CA PRO A 341 -16.17 -0.14 4.49
C PRO A 341 -14.86 -0.05 5.27
N THR A 342 -14.15 1.07 5.12
CA THR A 342 -12.91 1.34 5.85
C THR A 342 -12.80 2.79 6.26
N LYS A 343 -12.11 3.05 7.39
CA LYS A 343 -11.66 4.38 7.82
C LYS A 343 -10.25 4.68 7.34
N SER A 344 -9.58 3.71 6.72
CA SER A 344 -8.19 3.82 6.30
C SER A 344 -8.10 4.27 4.86
N LEU A 345 -7.72 5.54 4.65
CA LEU A 345 -7.41 6.09 3.32
C LEU A 345 -6.32 5.27 2.62
N ALA A 346 -5.29 4.84 3.36
CA ALA A 346 -4.21 4.01 2.81
C ALA A 346 -4.73 2.67 2.27
N LEU A 347 -5.63 2.01 3.02
CA LEU A 347 -6.21 0.74 2.59
C LEU A 347 -7.10 0.92 1.36
N TYR A 348 -7.92 1.97 1.33
CA TYR A 348 -8.74 2.33 0.18
C TYR A 348 -7.90 2.51 -1.09
N MET A 349 -6.83 3.31 -1.01
CA MET A 349 -5.92 3.52 -2.16
C MET A 349 -5.22 2.22 -2.58
N GLN A 350 -4.88 1.34 -1.64
CA GLN A 350 -4.28 0.04 -1.94
C GLN A 350 -5.25 -0.90 -2.67
N PHE A 351 -6.54 -0.89 -2.31
CA PHE A 351 -7.57 -1.67 -2.99
C PHE A 351 -7.69 -1.24 -4.47
N ILE A 352 -7.92 0.05 -4.70
CA ILE A 352 -8.08 0.59 -6.05
C ILE A 352 -6.81 0.44 -6.87
N GLY A 353 -5.66 0.61 -6.25
CA GLY A 353 -4.35 0.48 -6.88
C GLY A 353 -4.11 -0.86 -7.60
N ARG A 354 -4.93 -1.89 -7.32
CA ARG A 354 -4.86 -3.18 -8.02
C ARG A 354 -5.39 -3.10 -9.45
N ALA A 355 -6.40 -2.27 -9.70
CA ALA A 355 -6.95 -2.08 -11.04
C ALA A 355 -6.19 -1.03 -11.87
N LEU A 356 -5.42 -0.15 -11.23
CA LEU A 356 -4.75 0.96 -11.93
C LEU A 356 -3.62 0.53 -12.87
N ARG A 357 -3.11 -0.69 -12.77
CA ARG A 357 -2.02 -1.17 -13.64
C ARG A 357 -2.48 -1.19 -15.09
N VAL A 358 -1.69 -0.56 -15.95
CA VAL A 358 -1.91 -0.64 -17.40
C VAL A 358 -1.72 -2.09 -17.88
N ASP A 359 -2.46 -2.45 -18.88
CA ASP A 359 -2.25 -3.66 -19.65
C ASP A 359 -1.46 -3.31 -20.91
N LEU A 360 -0.34 -3.98 -21.13
CA LEU A 360 0.50 -3.73 -22.30
C LEU A 360 -0.20 -4.15 -23.60
N ASP A 361 -1.11 -5.13 -23.52
CA ASP A 361 -1.89 -5.63 -24.64
C ASP A 361 -3.16 -4.78 -24.87
N ASN A 362 -3.58 -3.97 -23.87
CA ASN A 362 -4.71 -3.06 -23.94
C ASN A 362 -4.37 -1.72 -23.26
N PRO A 363 -3.69 -0.80 -23.96
CA PRO A 363 -3.27 0.50 -23.40
C PRO A 363 -4.44 1.40 -22.98
N ASP A 364 -5.60 1.24 -23.60
CA ASP A 364 -6.83 2.02 -23.30
C ASP A 364 -7.69 1.40 -22.20
N LYS A 365 -7.17 0.38 -21.51
CA LYS A 365 -7.84 -0.27 -20.39
C LYS A 365 -8.32 0.76 -19.37
N LEU A 366 -9.59 0.68 -18.98
CA LEU A 366 -10.15 1.40 -17.84
C LEU A 366 -10.05 0.56 -16.56
N ALA A 367 -9.82 1.23 -15.44
CA ALA A 367 -9.91 0.64 -14.11
C ALA A 367 -11.31 0.92 -13.54
N TYR A 368 -12.12 -0.12 -13.45
CA TYR A 368 -13.48 -0.01 -12.90
C TYR A 368 -13.47 -0.18 -11.38
N ILE A 369 -14.11 0.75 -10.69
CA ILE A 369 -14.25 0.75 -9.23
C ILE A 369 -15.75 0.69 -8.90
N LEU A 370 -16.21 -0.46 -8.41
CA LEU A 370 -17.58 -0.65 -7.95
C LEU A 370 -17.60 -0.56 -6.42
N ASP A 371 -18.09 0.55 -5.89
CA ASP A 371 -18.12 0.78 -4.46
C ASP A 371 -19.51 0.49 -3.88
N LEU A 372 -19.60 -0.61 -3.12
CA LEU A 372 -20.76 -1.03 -2.37
C LEU A 372 -20.56 -0.78 -0.85
N ALA A 373 -19.58 0.02 -0.47
CA ALA A 373 -19.19 0.20 0.92
C ALA A 373 -19.09 1.67 1.36
N GLY A 374 -19.47 2.61 0.47
CA GLY A 374 -19.45 4.05 0.74
C GLY A 374 -18.03 4.63 0.94
N ASN A 375 -17.02 3.98 0.41
CA ASN A 375 -15.64 4.46 0.54
C ASN A 375 -15.37 5.64 -0.37
N VAL A 376 -15.96 5.66 -1.58
CA VAL A 376 -15.84 6.79 -2.52
C VAL A 376 -16.50 8.04 -1.95
N ASP A 377 -17.65 7.91 -1.29
CA ASP A 377 -18.29 9.04 -0.60
C ASP A 377 -17.43 9.58 0.54
N ARG A 378 -16.71 8.69 1.23
CA ARG A 378 -15.83 9.06 2.34
C ARG A 378 -14.53 9.71 1.90
N PHE A 379 -13.90 9.20 0.84
CA PHE A 379 -12.54 9.58 0.45
C PHE A 379 -12.45 10.29 -0.91
N GLY A 380 -13.49 10.23 -1.74
CA GLY A 380 -13.46 10.73 -3.12
C GLY A 380 -12.71 9.79 -4.07
N HIS A 381 -12.39 10.30 -5.24
CA HIS A 381 -11.64 9.58 -6.26
C HIS A 381 -10.14 9.54 -5.94
N VAL A 382 -9.46 8.44 -6.21
CA VAL A 382 -8.04 8.27 -5.83
C VAL A 382 -7.11 9.22 -6.57
N GLU A 383 -7.45 9.64 -7.78
CA GLU A 383 -6.71 10.63 -8.56
C GLU A 383 -6.75 12.04 -7.95
N ASP A 384 -7.78 12.34 -7.15
CA ASP A 384 -7.91 13.61 -6.43
C ASP A 384 -7.18 13.61 -5.08
N ILE A 385 -6.74 12.42 -4.61
CA ILE A 385 -6.04 12.29 -3.33
C ILE A 385 -4.57 12.65 -3.51
N LYS A 386 -4.16 13.76 -2.92
CA LYS A 386 -2.80 14.29 -3.04
C LYS A 386 -2.19 14.57 -1.68
N ILE A 387 -0.88 14.40 -1.60
CA ILE A 387 -0.10 14.94 -0.50
C ILE A 387 0.72 16.11 -1.02
N VAL A 388 0.50 17.28 -0.46
CA VAL A 388 1.10 18.53 -0.93
C VAL A 388 1.87 19.22 0.18
N PRO A 389 3.02 19.84 -0.12
CA PRO A 389 3.70 20.70 0.82
C PRO A 389 2.96 22.04 0.94
N VAL A 390 2.72 22.48 2.16
CA VAL A 390 2.09 23.76 2.46
C VAL A 390 3.00 24.57 3.37
N GLU A 391 3.26 25.83 3.02
CA GLU A 391 3.97 26.75 3.89
C GLU A 391 3.09 27.10 5.10
N SER A 392 3.69 27.16 6.25
CA SER A 392 3.03 27.47 7.50
C SER A 392 3.97 28.31 8.36
N THR A 393 3.40 29.10 9.27
CA THR A 393 4.17 29.93 10.19
C THR A 393 3.86 29.51 11.63
N THR A 394 4.87 29.43 12.48
CA THR A 394 4.67 29.20 13.91
C THR A 394 4.11 30.44 14.60
N ASP A 395 3.58 30.30 15.81
CA ASP A 395 3.12 31.42 16.65
C ASP A 395 4.24 32.45 16.93
N HIS A 396 5.50 32.05 16.79
CA HIS A 396 6.68 32.90 16.91
C HIS A 396 7.21 33.43 15.57
N GLY A 397 6.45 33.31 14.47
CA GLY A 397 6.79 33.87 13.16
C GLY A 397 7.76 33.06 12.30
N TYR A 398 8.21 31.87 12.74
CA TYR A 398 9.09 31.02 11.92
C TYR A 398 8.32 30.31 10.82
N LYS A 399 8.75 30.48 9.58
CA LYS A 399 8.19 29.77 8.42
C LYS A 399 8.71 28.33 8.36
N TYR A 400 7.83 27.40 8.08
CA TYR A 400 8.16 25.99 7.86
C TYR A 400 7.21 25.36 6.83
N THR A 401 7.67 24.32 6.15
CA THR A 401 6.83 23.56 5.23
C THR A 401 6.29 22.31 5.93
N LYS A 402 5.00 22.06 5.76
CA LYS A 402 4.35 20.85 6.26
C LYS A 402 3.65 20.12 5.13
N ASP A 403 3.67 18.76 5.17
CA ASP A 403 2.87 17.95 4.27
C ASP A 403 1.41 17.95 4.72
N VAL A 404 0.49 18.08 3.78
CA VAL A 404 -0.96 18.05 4.02
C VAL A 404 -1.59 17.08 3.03
N ILE A 405 -2.53 16.26 3.51
CA ILE A 405 -3.32 15.40 2.65
C ILE A 405 -4.53 16.20 2.18
N VAL A 406 -4.68 16.28 0.87
CA VAL A 406 -5.84 16.89 0.21
C VAL A 406 -6.64 15.78 -0.45
N TYR A 407 -7.91 15.68 -0.14
CA TYR A 407 -8.89 14.81 -0.82
C TYR A 407 -10.26 15.48 -0.77
N LYS A 408 -11.12 15.13 -1.71
CA LYS A 408 -12.47 15.70 -1.81
C LYS A 408 -13.49 14.59 -1.57
N PRO A 409 -14.01 14.42 -0.35
CA PRO A 409 -15.18 13.58 -0.13
C PRO A 409 -16.32 14.12 -0.99
N GLY A 410 -17.02 13.27 -1.71
CA GLY A 410 -18.04 13.75 -2.62
C GLY A 410 -19.09 12.71 -2.91
N LYS A 411 -20.33 13.16 -3.00
CA LYS A 411 -21.43 12.35 -3.53
C LYS A 411 -21.21 12.13 -5.02
N THR A 412 -20.68 10.99 -5.39
CA THR A 412 -20.59 10.56 -6.77
C THR A 412 -21.92 9.95 -7.18
N THR A 413 -22.73 10.72 -7.86
CA THR A 413 -24.02 10.31 -8.42
C THR A 413 -23.83 9.50 -9.71
N LYS A 414 -23.34 8.27 -9.63
CA LYS A 414 -23.58 7.25 -10.65
C LYS A 414 -24.02 5.98 -9.96
N ILE A 415 -25.31 5.87 -9.76
CA ILE A 415 -25.98 4.72 -9.21
C ILE A 415 -25.86 3.57 -10.22
N LEU A 416 -25.56 2.36 -9.76
CA LEU A 416 -25.60 1.12 -10.52
C LEU A 416 -26.94 0.88 -11.26
N ASP A 417 -27.98 1.60 -10.90
CA ASP A 417 -29.31 1.56 -11.56
C ASP A 417 -29.31 1.96 -13.04
N LYS A 418 -28.21 2.50 -13.56
CA LYS A 418 -28.03 2.88 -14.98
C LYS A 418 -27.07 1.99 -15.75
N ILE A 419 -26.66 0.88 -15.17
CA ILE A 419 -25.93 -0.15 -15.87
C ILE A 419 -26.97 -1.10 -16.50
N SER A 420 -27.59 -0.63 -17.56
CA SER A 420 -28.43 -1.45 -18.47
C SER A 420 -27.63 -1.81 -19.70
#